data_bde8294b0a6ab98cda3d1975f4610651
#
_entry.id   bde8294b0a6ab98cda3d1975f4610651
#
_cell.length_a   1.000
_cell.length_b   1.000
_cell.length_c   1.000
_cell.angle_alpha   90.00
_cell.angle_beta   90.00
_cell.angle_gamma   90.00
#
_symmetry.space_group_name_H-M   'P 1'
#
loop_
_entity.id
_entity.type
_entity.pdbx_description
1 polymer ?
#
loop_
_entity_poly.entity_id
_entity_poly.type
_entity_poly.pdbx_seq_one_letter_code
_entity_poly.pdbx_strand_id
1 'polypeptide(L)'
;MQTLNTDSKVTEQTTDFYIRTSNNYARGKSFSFSASGEYYTIGNYHKWAFYPQASWTYAKDPKHIFILSLSSDKKYPSYWDMQSSVTHLDGYAEIQGTSNLRPCSTYNLTGTYVLNHKCTFTAFYEDMRDYFTQVAYQSSQRLALIYQTRNWDYSRQFGVAANIPFKVQSWLDSHFYIVGLRLQQRCDDYFDVPFNRKRFVALTGINNTFNLTHTLSLNLNSSYTSPPIQGTYDLTHIFKVSTSMKWTFCKDKATLSTQLNDIFNSGTPKVKVNYKGQNLNMNTGYYTRLFNLTFSYRFGGYKEKEHKGVDTSRFGH
;
A
#
# COMPACT_ATOMS: atom_id res chain seq x y z
N MET A 1 10.74 -42.46 12.94
CA MET A 1 10.42 -41.09 12.49
C MET A 1 9.07 -41.17 11.79
N GLN A 2 7.98 -40.77 12.44
CA GLN A 2 6.66 -40.72 11.79
C GLN A 2 6.59 -39.45 10.96
N THR A 3 6.53 -39.59 9.65
CA THR A 3 6.22 -38.51 8.74
C THR A 3 4.73 -38.21 8.85
N LEU A 4 4.38 -37.07 9.43
CA LEU A 4 3.02 -36.53 9.35
C LEU A 4 2.79 -36.08 7.89
N ASN A 5 2.04 -36.88 7.17
CA ASN A 5 1.57 -36.52 5.83
C ASN A 5 0.20 -35.82 5.98
N THR A 6 0.17 -34.50 5.93
CA THR A 6 -1.08 -33.74 5.89
C THR A 6 -1.43 -33.46 4.44
N ASP A 7 -2.35 -34.26 3.89
CA ASP A 7 -2.94 -34.02 2.58
C ASP A 7 -4.26 -33.23 2.78
N SER A 8 -4.28 -31.95 2.41
CA SER A 8 -5.47 -31.12 2.48
C SER A 8 -5.92 -30.71 1.08
N LYS A 9 -7.07 -31.22 0.66
CA LYS A 9 -7.68 -30.85 -0.63
C LYS A 9 -8.68 -29.71 -0.39
N VAL A 10 -8.44 -28.56 -1.00
CA VAL A 10 -9.36 -27.42 -0.99
C VAL A 10 -9.89 -27.23 -2.41
N THR A 11 -11.22 -27.17 -2.54
CA THR A 11 -11.88 -26.82 -3.82
C THR A 11 -12.31 -25.36 -3.73
N GLU A 12 -11.83 -24.58 -4.67
CA GLU A 12 -12.17 -23.16 -4.82
C GLU A 12 -12.79 -22.93 -6.20
N GLN A 13 -13.83 -22.12 -6.24
CA GLN A 13 -14.50 -21.75 -7.49
C GLN A 13 -14.91 -20.28 -7.44
N THR A 14 -14.64 -19.56 -8.53
CA THR A 14 -15.04 -18.17 -8.72
C THR A 14 -15.80 -18.05 -10.02
N THR A 15 -16.94 -17.38 -9.99
CA THR A 15 -17.74 -17.04 -11.18
C THR A 15 -17.99 -15.55 -11.17
N ASP A 16 -17.54 -14.86 -12.23
CA ASP A 16 -17.65 -13.41 -12.38
C ASP A 16 -18.56 -13.03 -13.55
N PHE A 17 -19.43 -12.03 -13.32
CA PHE A 17 -20.18 -11.33 -14.36
C PHE A 17 -19.79 -9.85 -14.30
N TYR A 18 -19.49 -9.25 -15.45
CA TYR A 18 -19.16 -7.83 -15.47
C TYR A 18 -19.85 -7.07 -16.59
N ILE A 19 -20.09 -5.79 -16.33
CA ILE A 19 -20.57 -4.81 -17.33
C ILE A 19 -19.68 -3.58 -17.26
N ARG A 20 -19.40 -2.99 -18.42
CA ARG A 20 -18.61 -1.76 -18.52
C ARG A 20 -19.20 -0.83 -19.57
N THR A 21 -19.23 0.47 -19.24
CA THR A 21 -19.52 1.55 -20.17
C THR A 21 -18.59 2.74 -19.93
N SER A 22 -18.28 3.47 -20.97
CA SER A 22 -17.50 4.71 -20.87
C SER A 22 -17.92 5.67 -21.97
N ASN A 23 -17.97 6.96 -21.64
CA ASN A 23 -18.33 8.00 -22.58
C ASN A 23 -17.57 9.31 -22.30
N ASN A 24 -17.06 9.92 -23.36
CA ASN A 24 -16.51 11.28 -23.35
C ASN A 24 -17.57 12.19 -24.00
N TYR A 25 -18.49 12.75 -23.20
CA TYR A 25 -19.69 13.43 -23.71
C TYR A 25 -19.49 14.92 -24.01
N ALA A 26 -18.37 15.50 -23.60
CA ALA A 26 -17.95 16.85 -23.99
C ALA A 26 -16.46 17.05 -23.75
N ARG A 27 -15.88 18.11 -24.32
CA ARG A 27 -14.47 18.46 -24.07
C ARG A 27 -14.25 18.69 -22.56
N GLY A 28 -13.32 17.94 -21.98
CA GLY A 28 -12.99 18.00 -20.55
C GLY A 28 -14.02 17.32 -19.61
N LYS A 29 -14.98 16.55 -20.16
CA LYS A 29 -15.97 15.82 -19.38
C LYS A 29 -16.01 14.36 -19.80
N SER A 30 -15.72 13.48 -18.88
CA SER A 30 -15.77 12.04 -19.11
C SER A 30 -16.45 11.31 -17.96
N PHE A 31 -17.07 10.20 -18.29
CA PHE A 31 -17.65 9.29 -17.34
C PHE A 31 -17.30 7.86 -17.74
N SER A 32 -16.96 7.05 -16.77
CA SER A 32 -16.81 5.61 -16.94
C SER A 32 -17.50 4.90 -15.77
N PHE A 33 -18.13 3.78 -16.08
CA PHE A 33 -18.74 2.91 -15.10
C PHE A 33 -18.42 1.47 -15.46
N SER A 34 -18.09 0.65 -14.47
CA SER A 34 -18.06 -0.79 -14.57
C SER A 34 -18.55 -1.41 -13.27
N ALA A 35 -19.09 -2.59 -13.35
CA ALA A 35 -19.50 -3.35 -12.19
C ALA A 35 -19.26 -4.83 -12.46
N SER A 36 -18.75 -5.56 -11.47
CA SER A 36 -18.72 -7.01 -11.49
C SER A 36 -19.46 -7.59 -10.30
N GLY A 37 -20.19 -8.67 -10.55
CA GLY A 37 -20.78 -9.52 -9.54
C GLY A 37 -20.00 -10.83 -9.50
N GLU A 38 -19.51 -11.21 -8.35
CA GLU A 38 -18.76 -12.43 -8.14
C GLU A 38 -19.49 -13.38 -7.22
N TYR A 39 -19.59 -14.63 -7.62
CA TYR A 39 -19.94 -15.73 -6.73
C TYR A 39 -18.67 -16.52 -6.40
N TYR A 40 -18.29 -16.50 -5.15
CA TYR A 40 -17.08 -17.14 -4.66
C TYR A 40 -17.43 -18.28 -3.70
N THR A 41 -16.80 -19.44 -3.89
CA THR A 41 -16.93 -20.60 -3.01
C THR A 41 -15.56 -21.17 -2.65
N ILE A 42 -15.37 -21.53 -1.38
CA ILE A 42 -14.20 -22.28 -0.91
C ILE A 42 -14.62 -23.18 0.26
N GLY A 43 -14.49 -24.48 0.10
CA GLY A 43 -15.01 -25.45 1.09
C GLY A 43 -16.50 -25.21 1.36
N ASN A 44 -16.87 -24.89 2.59
CA ASN A 44 -18.24 -24.60 3.01
C ASN A 44 -18.62 -23.11 2.95
N TYR A 45 -17.69 -22.24 2.59
CA TYR A 45 -17.95 -20.81 2.47
C TYR A 45 -18.42 -20.47 1.06
N HIS A 46 -19.52 -19.74 0.94
CA HIS A 46 -20.02 -19.22 -0.31
C HIS A 46 -20.61 -17.83 -0.10
N LYS A 47 -20.33 -16.90 -1.03
CA LYS A 47 -20.79 -15.52 -0.94
C LYS A 47 -20.88 -14.87 -2.31
N TRP A 48 -21.95 -14.11 -2.53
CA TRP A 48 -21.99 -13.11 -3.58
C TRP A 48 -21.35 -11.82 -3.10
N ALA A 49 -20.53 -11.23 -3.95
CA ALA A 49 -19.95 -9.91 -3.75
C ALA A 49 -20.16 -9.06 -5.00
N PHE A 50 -20.24 -7.74 -4.80
CA PHE A 50 -20.47 -6.78 -5.87
C PHE A 50 -19.37 -5.73 -5.85
N TYR A 51 -18.74 -5.52 -7.01
CA TYR A 51 -17.58 -4.65 -7.17
C TYR A 51 -17.85 -3.54 -8.20
N PRO A 52 -18.50 -2.43 -7.81
CA PRO A 52 -18.73 -1.30 -8.66
C PRO A 52 -17.46 -0.46 -8.82
N GLN A 53 -17.27 0.11 -10.01
CA GLN A 53 -16.25 1.11 -10.28
C GLN A 53 -16.90 2.24 -11.10
N ALA A 54 -16.61 3.48 -10.75
CA ALA A 54 -17.09 4.62 -11.49
C ALA A 54 -16.02 5.72 -11.44
N SER A 55 -15.87 6.46 -12.51
CA SER A 55 -15.04 7.65 -12.54
C SER A 55 -15.74 8.73 -13.33
N TRP A 56 -15.80 9.91 -12.74
CA TRP A 56 -16.30 11.11 -13.38
C TRP A 56 -15.23 12.19 -13.32
N THR A 57 -14.91 12.75 -14.48
CA THR A 57 -13.95 13.86 -14.60
C THR A 57 -14.67 15.08 -15.15
N TYR A 58 -14.45 16.21 -14.52
CA TYR A 58 -14.92 17.50 -14.97
C TYR A 58 -13.77 18.51 -14.97
N ALA A 59 -13.25 18.83 -16.14
CA ALA A 59 -12.33 19.92 -16.35
C ALA A 59 -13.14 21.17 -16.75
N LYS A 60 -13.33 22.08 -15.79
CA LYS A 60 -13.99 23.38 -16.05
C LYS A 60 -13.18 24.21 -17.06
N ASP A 61 -11.88 24.21 -16.85
CA ASP A 61 -10.87 24.84 -17.69
C ASP A 61 -9.52 24.09 -17.47
N PRO A 62 -8.43 24.42 -18.18
CA PRO A 62 -7.14 23.76 -17.97
C PRO A 62 -6.57 23.90 -16.56
N LYS A 63 -7.04 24.85 -15.75
CA LYS A 63 -6.53 25.11 -14.40
C LYS A 63 -7.31 24.37 -13.32
N HIS A 64 -8.56 24.00 -13.57
CA HIS A 64 -9.48 23.46 -12.57
C HIS A 64 -10.08 22.12 -13.03
N ILE A 65 -9.60 21.03 -12.45
CA ILE A 65 -10.06 19.68 -12.77
C ILE A 65 -10.62 19.04 -11.49
N PHE A 66 -11.81 18.49 -11.59
CA PHE A 66 -12.48 17.72 -10.54
C PHE A 66 -12.60 16.27 -10.99
N ILE A 67 -12.23 15.34 -10.14
CA ILE A 67 -12.32 13.90 -10.38
C ILE A 67 -13.03 13.27 -9.19
N LEU A 68 -14.10 12.55 -9.46
CA LEU A 68 -14.77 11.70 -8.47
C LEU A 68 -14.63 10.25 -8.92
N SER A 69 -14.08 9.40 -8.05
CA SER A 69 -13.84 8.00 -8.35
C SER A 69 -14.40 7.11 -7.25
N LEU A 70 -15.14 6.10 -7.66
CA LEU A 70 -15.49 4.94 -6.85
C LEU A 70 -14.73 3.76 -7.43
N SER A 71 -13.96 3.06 -6.61
CA SER A 71 -13.29 1.82 -6.98
C SER A 71 -13.55 0.74 -5.95
N SER A 72 -13.58 -0.48 -6.40
CA SER A 72 -13.67 -1.64 -5.54
C SER A 72 -12.70 -2.71 -5.99
N ASP A 73 -12.20 -3.48 -5.04
CA ASP A 73 -11.21 -4.52 -5.24
C ASP A 73 -11.45 -5.68 -4.27
N LYS A 74 -10.88 -6.82 -4.59
CA LYS A 74 -10.93 -8.05 -3.80
C LYS A 74 -9.53 -8.58 -3.56
N LYS A 75 -9.32 -9.14 -2.38
CA LYS A 75 -8.08 -9.82 -2.02
C LYS A 75 -8.41 -11.17 -1.39
N TYR A 76 -7.89 -12.25 -1.98
CA TYR A 76 -8.03 -13.60 -1.45
C TYR A 76 -6.91 -13.89 -0.44
N PRO A 77 -7.21 -14.68 0.63
CA PRO A 77 -6.17 -15.19 1.52
C PRO A 77 -5.24 -16.14 0.75
N SER A 78 -3.99 -16.23 1.20
CA SER A 78 -3.07 -17.23 0.67
C SER A 78 -3.42 -18.63 1.19
N TYR A 79 -3.15 -19.67 0.41
CA TYR A 79 -3.36 -21.05 0.86
C TYR A 79 -2.49 -21.41 2.07
N TRP A 80 -1.34 -20.74 2.24
CA TRP A 80 -0.49 -20.90 3.43
C TRP A 80 -1.18 -20.40 4.70
N ASP A 81 -1.85 -19.26 4.64
CA ASP A 81 -2.61 -18.71 5.77
C ASP A 81 -3.82 -19.59 6.14
N MET A 82 -4.31 -20.39 5.17
CA MET A 82 -5.48 -21.24 5.31
C MET A 82 -5.15 -22.66 5.76
N GLN A 83 -3.88 -23.05 5.80
CA GLN A 83 -3.50 -24.38 6.29
C GLN A 83 -3.80 -24.53 7.79
N SER A 84 -4.44 -25.62 8.18
CA SER A 84 -4.72 -25.96 9.59
C SER A 84 -3.50 -26.49 10.33
N SER A 85 -2.31 -25.98 10.03
CA SER A 85 -1.06 -26.40 10.63
C SER A 85 -0.61 -25.45 11.73
N VAL A 86 0.08 -26.00 12.73
CA VAL A 86 0.79 -25.22 13.75
C VAL A 86 2.28 -25.40 13.52
N THR A 87 2.98 -24.29 13.32
CA THR A 87 4.43 -24.26 13.19
C THR A 87 5.03 -23.58 14.41
N HIS A 88 5.85 -24.29 15.16
CA HIS A 88 6.56 -23.73 16.30
C HIS A 88 7.79 -22.96 15.82
N LEU A 89 7.87 -21.68 16.21
CA LEU A 89 9.03 -20.81 15.94
C LEU A 89 10.10 -21.01 17.00
N ASP A 90 9.68 -21.14 18.25
CA ASP A 90 10.51 -21.44 19.42
C ASP A 90 9.67 -22.13 20.51
N GLY A 91 10.20 -22.22 21.75
CA GLY A 91 9.50 -22.88 22.87
C GLY A 91 8.18 -22.20 23.30
N TYR A 92 7.94 -20.96 22.88
CA TYR A 92 6.79 -20.14 23.30
C TYR A 92 6.07 -19.45 22.16
N ALA A 93 6.61 -19.45 20.94
CA ALA A 93 6.02 -18.79 19.80
C ALA A 93 5.62 -19.77 18.71
N GLU A 94 4.43 -19.62 18.18
CA GLU A 94 3.88 -20.49 17.13
C GLU A 94 3.09 -19.70 16.08
N ILE A 95 3.11 -20.20 14.85
CA ILE A 95 2.25 -19.72 13.76
C ILE A 95 1.11 -20.71 13.60
N GLN A 96 -0.12 -20.22 13.62
CA GLN A 96 -1.32 -21.01 13.38
C GLN A 96 -1.99 -20.54 12.09
N GLY A 97 -2.36 -21.50 11.24
CA GLY A 97 -3.20 -21.23 10.10
C GLY A 97 -4.68 -21.07 10.48
N THR A 98 -5.48 -20.53 9.58
CA THR A 98 -6.91 -20.30 9.74
C THR A 98 -7.66 -20.78 8.51
N SER A 99 -8.24 -21.99 8.59
CA SER A 99 -8.86 -22.67 7.43
C SER A 99 -10.11 -21.96 6.87
N ASN A 100 -10.74 -21.09 7.65
CA ASN A 100 -11.98 -20.38 7.28
C ASN A 100 -11.78 -18.90 6.99
N LEU A 101 -10.60 -18.50 6.51
CA LEU A 101 -10.36 -17.13 6.08
C LEU A 101 -11.26 -16.76 4.91
N ARG A 102 -11.84 -15.57 5.00
CA ARG A 102 -12.73 -14.99 4.00
C ARG A 102 -11.98 -13.97 3.16
N PRO A 103 -12.31 -13.85 1.86
CA PRO A 103 -11.78 -12.79 1.00
C PRO A 103 -12.15 -11.39 1.53
N CYS A 104 -11.20 -10.47 1.48
CA CYS A 104 -11.41 -9.07 1.79
C CYS A 104 -12.00 -8.35 0.57
N SER A 105 -13.06 -7.58 0.80
CA SER A 105 -13.62 -6.65 -0.18
C SER A 105 -13.29 -5.22 0.21
N THR A 106 -12.70 -4.46 -0.69
CA THR A 106 -12.31 -3.06 -0.49
C THR A 106 -13.15 -2.14 -1.37
N TYR A 107 -13.69 -1.07 -0.79
CA TYR A 107 -14.44 -0.03 -1.49
C TYR A 107 -13.80 1.31 -1.20
N ASN A 108 -13.41 2.03 -2.25
CA ASN A 108 -12.75 3.34 -2.17
C ASN A 108 -13.59 4.40 -2.88
N LEU A 109 -13.95 5.46 -2.17
CA LEU A 109 -14.52 6.67 -2.74
C LEU A 109 -13.51 7.81 -2.60
N THR A 110 -13.15 8.44 -3.72
CA THR A 110 -12.13 9.49 -3.76
C THR A 110 -12.64 10.67 -4.55
N GLY A 111 -12.59 11.86 -3.96
CA GLY A 111 -12.82 13.13 -4.62
C GLY A 111 -11.51 13.92 -4.71
N THR A 112 -11.07 14.24 -5.92
CA THR A 112 -9.81 14.95 -6.16
C THR A 112 -10.05 16.25 -6.90
N TYR A 113 -9.49 17.34 -6.39
CA TYR A 113 -9.41 18.62 -7.06
C TYR A 113 -7.97 18.93 -7.44
N VAL A 114 -7.73 19.16 -8.74
CA VAL A 114 -6.42 19.53 -9.28
C VAL A 114 -6.44 20.99 -9.68
N LEU A 115 -5.53 21.76 -9.10
CA LEU A 115 -5.36 23.20 -9.37
C LEU A 115 -4.09 23.44 -10.17
N ASN A 116 -4.22 24.15 -11.31
CA ASN A 116 -3.12 24.53 -12.20
C ASN A 116 -2.25 23.34 -12.67
N HIS A 117 -2.81 22.14 -12.81
CA HIS A 117 -2.07 20.89 -13.09
C HIS A 117 -0.91 20.59 -12.12
N LYS A 118 -0.91 21.20 -10.93
CA LYS A 118 0.18 21.10 -9.96
C LYS A 118 -0.30 20.69 -8.58
N CYS A 119 -1.17 21.50 -7.97
CA CYS A 119 -1.64 21.22 -6.62
C CYS A 119 -2.81 20.24 -6.67
N THR A 120 -2.80 19.24 -5.79
CA THR A 120 -3.87 18.25 -5.66
C THR A 120 -4.42 18.25 -4.25
N PHE A 121 -5.74 18.29 -4.15
CA PHE A 121 -6.47 18.16 -2.89
C PHE A 121 -7.41 16.98 -3.02
N THR A 122 -7.33 16.05 -2.09
CA THR A 122 -8.08 14.80 -2.16
C THR A 122 -8.82 14.56 -0.85
N ALA A 123 -10.09 14.21 -0.94
CA ALA A 123 -10.84 13.62 0.16
C ALA A 123 -11.13 12.16 -0.20
N PHE A 124 -10.99 11.25 0.75
CA PHE A 124 -11.17 9.83 0.49
C PHE A 124 -11.84 9.11 1.65
N TYR A 125 -12.55 8.06 1.30
CA TYR A 125 -13.11 7.08 2.22
C TYR A 125 -12.82 5.68 1.71
N GLU A 126 -12.29 4.83 2.57
CA GLU A 126 -12.04 3.42 2.29
C GLU A 126 -12.74 2.53 3.32
N ASP A 127 -13.42 1.48 2.85
CA ASP A 127 -14.06 0.45 3.68
C ASP A 127 -13.54 -0.93 3.24
N MET A 128 -12.70 -1.54 4.05
CA MET A 128 -12.23 -2.91 3.87
C MET A 128 -13.04 -3.83 4.77
N ARG A 129 -13.87 -4.69 4.16
CA ARG A 129 -14.70 -5.68 4.84
C ARG A 129 -14.04 -7.04 4.80
N ASP A 130 -14.20 -7.81 5.86
CA ASP A 130 -13.49 -9.08 6.04
C ASP A 130 -11.96 -8.91 5.87
N TYR A 131 -11.43 -7.74 6.25
CA TYR A 131 -10.00 -7.45 6.20
C TYR A 131 -9.24 -8.53 6.96
N PHE A 132 -8.18 -9.09 6.39
CA PHE A 132 -7.39 -10.11 7.07
C PHE A 132 -5.92 -9.73 7.14
N THR A 133 -5.32 -10.03 8.27
CA THR A 133 -3.90 -9.79 8.53
C THR A 133 -3.39 -10.73 9.61
N GLN A 134 -2.09 -11.02 9.57
CA GLN A 134 -1.44 -11.75 10.65
C GLN A 134 -1.31 -10.84 11.86
N VAL A 135 -1.62 -11.38 13.01
CA VAL A 135 -1.54 -10.72 14.31
C VAL A 135 -0.87 -11.62 15.32
N ALA A 136 -0.21 -11.01 16.31
CA ALA A 136 0.32 -11.72 17.47
C ALA A 136 -0.67 -11.59 18.63
N TYR A 137 -0.96 -12.70 19.26
CA TYR A 137 -1.81 -12.81 20.43
C TYR A 137 -1.09 -13.57 21.53
N GLN A 138 -1.03 -12.99 22.71
CA GLN A 138 -0.52 -13.65 23.92
C GLN A 138 -1.65 -14.47 24.52
N SER A 139 -1.51 -15.79 24.53
CA SER A 139 -2.56 -16.69 25.02
C SER A 139 -2.85 -16.45 26.50
N SER A 140 -4.14 -16.36 26.85
CA SER A 140 -4.61 -16.31 28.23
C SER A 140 -4.67 -17.70 28.91
N GLN A 141 -4.60 -18.77 28.11
CA GLN A 141 -4.77 -20.15 28.59
C GLN A 141 -3.45 -20.90 28.81
N ARG A 142 -2.41 -20.51 28.11
CA ARG A 142 -1.07 -21.12 28.16
C ARG A 142 0.02 -20.13 27.87
N LEU A 143 1.23 -20.41 28.25
CA LEU A 143 2.39 -19.57 27.95
C LEU A 143 2.76 -19.73 26.46
N ALA A 144 2.08 -18.99 25.60
CA ALA A 144 2.31 -19.01 24.16
C ALA A 144 2.03 -17.65 23.51
N LEU A 145 2.87 -17.29 22.57
CA LEU A 145 2.66 -16.18 21.63
C LEU A 145 2.21 -16.77 20.29
N ILE A 146 0.97 -16.50 19.90
CA ILE A 146 0.33 -17.07 18.73
C ILE A 146 0.32 -16.01 17.62
N TYR A 147 0.94 -16.32 16.48
CA TYR A 147 0.81 -15.57 15.25
C TYR A 147 -0.24 -16.24 14.37
N GLN A 148 -1.32 -15.54 14.07
CA GLN A 148 -2.40 -16.07 13.27
C GLN A 148 -2.98 -15.02 12.35
N THR A 149 -3.21 -15.39 11.07
CA THR A 149 -3.98 -14.55 10.16
C THR A 149 -5.47 -14.71 10.47
N ARG A 150 -6.17 -13.60 10.75
CA ARG A 150 -7.60 -13.59 11.07
C ARG A 150 -8.33 -12.51 10.30
N ASN A 151 -9.60 -12.77 9.98
CA ASN A 151 -10.47 -11.73 9.44
C ASN A 151 -10.89 -10.77 10.57
N TRP A 152 -10.89 -9.49 10.24
CA TRP A 152 -11.54 -8.46 11.04
C TRP A 152 -12.86 -8.08 10.38
N ASP A 153 -13.84 -7.63 11.17
CA ASP A 153 -15.13 -7.19 10.65
C ASP A 153 -14.95 -6.09 9.61
N TYR A 154 -14.08 -5.13 9.93
CA TYR A 154 -13.67 -4.08 8.99
C TYR A 154 -12.40 -3.36 9.42
N SER A 155 -11.76 -2.76 8.41
CA SER A 155 -10.79 -1.67 8.57
C SER A 155 -11.24 -0.50 7.69
N ARG A 156 -11.53 0.67 8.29
CA ARG A 156 -12.07 1.84 7.61
C ARG A 156 -11.16 3.03 7.79
N GLN A 157 -11.03 3.84 6.76
CA GLN A 157 -10.36 5.11 6.86
C GLN A 157 -11.10 6.19 6.09
N PHE A 158 -11.14 7.37 6.70
CA PHE A 158 -11.63 8.59 6.08
C PHE A 158 -10.57 9.66 6.25
N GLY A 159 -10.23 10.38 5.19
CA GLY A 159 -9.16 11.34 5.26
C GLY A 159 -9.18 12.39 4.17
N VAL A 160 -8.27 13.35 4.36
CA VAL A 160 -7.96 14.39 3.38
C VAL A 160 -6.46 14.43 3.15
N ALA A 161 -6.08 14.76 1.92
CA ALA A 161 -4.69 14.89 1.50
C ALA A 161 -4.50 16.16 0.68
N ALA A 162 -3.36 16.79 0.82
CA ALA A 162 -2.92 17.86 -0.04
C ALA A 162 -1.50 17.58 -0.53
N ASN A 163 -1.26 17.88 -1.80
CA ASN A 163 0.01 17.73 -2.48
C ASN A 163 0.32 19.01 -3.23
N ILE A 164 1.37 19.73 -2.81
CA ILE A 164 1.64 21.11 -3.22
C ILE A 164 3.10 21.23 -3.67
N PRO A 165 3.38 21.10 -4.97
CA PRO A 165 4.69 21.45 -5.52
C PRO A 165 4.82 22.98 -5.63
N PHE A 166 5.99 23.52 -5.27
CA PHE A 166 6.29 24.93 -5.40
C PHE A 166 7.78 25.17 -5.63
N LYS A 167 8.07 26.26 -6.30
CA LYS A 167 9.46 26.71 -6.48
C LYS A 167 9.78 27.77 -5.45
N VAL A 168 10.80 27.52 -4.63
CA VAL A 168 11.29 28.51 -3.67
C VAL A 168 12.23 29.48 -4.38
N GLN A 169 13.13 28.94 -5.21
CA GLN A 169 14.07 29.66 -6.05
C GLN A 169 14.30 28.89 -7.36
N SER A 170 14.99 29.48 -8.33
CA SER A 170 15.27 28.80 -9.61
C SER A 170 16.07 27.50 -9.46
N TRP A 171 16.83 27.38 -8.38
CA TRP A 171 17.64 26.20 -8.05
C TRP A 171 16.99 25.28 -7.02
N LEU A 172 15.83 25.62 -6.45
CA LEU A 172 15.14 24.85 -5.40
C LEU A 172 13.69 24.59 -5.77
N ASP A 173 13.41 23.36 -6.14
CA ASP A 173 12.07 22.81 -6.32
C ASP A 173 11.67 22.06 -5.06
N SER A 174 10.54 22.41 -4.47
CA SER A 174 10.01 21.80 -3.24
C SER A 174 8.63 21.20 -3.49
N HIS A 175 8.34 20.12 -2.76
CA HIS A 175 7.11 19.37 -2.88
C HIS A 175 6.64 18.98 -1.49
N PHE A 176 5.64 19.69 -0.99
CA PHE A 176 5.02 19.44 0.31
C PHE A 176 3.80 18.55 0.15
N TYR A 177 3.66 17.56 1.04
CA TYR A 177 2.45 16.77 1.14
C TYR A 177 2.01 16.59 2.59
N ILE A 178 0.70 16.51 2.79
CA ILE A 178 0.08 16.23 4.07
C ILE A 178 -1.14 15.34 3.86
N VAL A 179 -1.31 14.37 4.75
CA VAL A 179 -2.50 13.51 4.83
C VAL A 179 -2.95 13.50 6.28
N GLY A 180 -4.21 13.77 6.50
CA GLY A 180 -4.87 13.56 7.79
C GLY A 180 -5.99 12.56 7.61
N LEU A 181 -5.98 11.47 8.39
CA LEU A 181 -7.00 10.44 8.29
C LEU A 181 -7.46 9.94 9.67
N ARG A 182 -8.70 9.50 9.74
CA ARG A 182 -9.24 8.74 10.85
C ARG A 182 -9.31 7.27 10.46
N LEU A 183 -8.54 6.46 11.15
CA LEU A 183 -8.53 5.01 11.02
C LEU A 183 -9.48 4.40 12.06
N GLN A 184 -10.32 3.46 11.66
CA GLN A 184 -11.16 2.67 12.55
C GLN A 184 -11.05 1.19 12.19
N GLN A 185 -10.83 0.34 13.19
CA GLN A 185 -10.66 -1.10 13.01
C GLN A 185 -11.48 -1.84 14.07
N ARG A 186 -12.18 -2.90 13.64
CA ARG A 186 -13.02 -3.73 14.50
C ARG A 186 -12.81 -5.21 14.19
N CYS A 187 -12.73 -5.99 15.26
CA CYS A 187 -12.81 -7.43 15.22
C CYS A 187 -13.49 -7.92 16.52
N ASP A 188 -14.71 -8.44 16.37
CA ASP A 188 -15.48 -8.94 17.52
C ASP A 188 -15.06 -10.36 17.89
N ASP A 189 -14.50 -11.11 16.93
CA ASP A 189 -13.99 -12.48 17.11
C ASP A 189 -12.45 -12.52 17.12
N TYR A 190 -11.82 -11.61 17.90
CA TYR A 190 -10.37 -11.61 18.06
C TYR A 190 -9.98 -12.33 19.36
N PHE A 191 -9.86 -13.65 19.30
CA PHE A 191 -9.62 -14.50 20.48
C PHE A 191 -10.57 -14.10 21.64
N ASP A 192 -10.02 -13.87 22.84
CA ASP A 192 -10.73 -13.36 24.02
C ASP A 192 -10.61 -11.84 24.23
N VAL A 193 -10.02 -11.13 23.27
CA VAL A 193 -9.72 -9.68 23.34
C VAL A 193 -10.32 -8.87 22.17
N PRO A 194 -11.65 -8.95 21.93
CA PRO A 194 -12.29 -8.22 20.84
C PRO A 194 -12.00 -6.73 20.92
N PHE A 195 -11.87 -6.08 19.76
CA PHE A 195 -11.52 -4.68 19.70
C PHE A 195 -12.39 -3.88 18.72
N ASN A 196 -12.60 -2.61 19.07
CA ASN A 196 -13.13 -1.57 18.19
C ASN A 196 -12.34 -0.30 18.47
N ARG A 197 -11.30 -0.06 17.69
CA ARG A 197 -10.33 1.00 17.95
C ARG A 197 -10.35 2.04 16.85
N LYS A 198 -10.14 3.29 17.25
CA LYS A 198 -10.10 4.45 16.36
C LYS A 198 -8.85 5.27 16.67
N ARG A 199 -8.21 5.77 15.61
CA ARG A 199 -7.04 6.66 15.75
C ARG A 199 -7.07 7.70 14.64
N PHE A 200 -6.73 8.94 15.01
CA PHE A 200 -6.35 9.92 14.01
C PHE A 200 -4.88 9.76 13.67
N VAL A 201 -4.56 9.72 12.38
CA VAL A 201 -3.20 9.57 11.88
C VAL A 201 -2.90 10.72 10.93
N ALA A 202 -1.74 11.35 11.13
CA ALA A 202 -1.22 12.38 10.25
C ALA A 202 0.08 11.89 9.60
N LEU A 203 0.17 12.08 8.27
CA LEU A 203 1.41 11.90 7.51
C LEU A 203 1.73 13.24 6.88
N THR A 204 2.98 13.66 6.97
CA THR A 204 3.46 14.87 6.29
C THR A 204 4.89 14.69 5.84
N GLY A 205 5.27 15.41 4.81
CA GLY A 205 6.66 15.42 4.36
C GLY A 205 6.93 16.51 3.35
N ILE A 206 8.19 16.73 3.14
CA ILE A 206 8.70 17.67 2.15
C ILE A 206 9.85 17.02 1.39
N ASN A 207 9.79 17.11 0.08
CA ASN A 207 10.83 16.69 -0.83
C ASN A 207 11.43 17.94 -1.45
N ASN A 208 12.72 18.13 -1.29
CA ASN A 208 13.45 19.28 -1.84
C ASN A 208 14.46 18.79 -2.86
N THR A 209 14.45 19.39 -4.05
CA THR A 209 15.42 19.15 -5.10
C THR A 209 16.22 20.43 -5.32
N PHE A 210 17.51 20.37 -4.99
CA PHE A 210 18.47 21.44 -5.17
C PHE A 210 19.20 21.22 -6.51
N ASN A 211 18.93 22.01 -7.50
CA ASN A 211 19.62 22.02 -8.78
C ASN A 211 20.84 22.96 -8.67
N LEU A 212 21.94 22.44 -8.11
CA LEU A 212 23.14 23.22 -7.78
C LEU A 212 23.86 23.70 -9.06
N THR A 213 23.89 22.85 -10.06
CA THR A 213 24.37 23.17 -11.42
C THR A 213 23.51 22.42 -12.45
N HIS A 214 23.76 22.60 -13.74
CA HIS A 214 23.10 21.82 -14.81
C HIS A 214 23.43 20.31 -14.73
N THR A 215 24.49 19.95 -14.05
CA THR A 215 25.00 18.57 -13.97
C THR A 215 24.95 17.98 -12.58
N LEU A 216 24.68 18.79 -11.55
CA LEU A 216 24.69 18.37 -10.14
C LEU A 216 23.37 18.73 -9.48
N SER A 217 22.67 17.72 -9.01
CA SER A 217 21.46 17.86 -8.19
C SER A 217 21.58 17.10 -6.87
N LEU A 218 20.98 17.65 -5.84
CA LEU A 218 20.85 17.07 -4.50
C LEU A 218 19.38 16.98 -4.15
N ASN A 219 18.93 15.86 -3.61
CA ASN A 219 17.58 15.72 -3.05
C ASN A 219 17.68 15.53 -1.54
N LEU A 220 16.80 16.19 -0.83
CA LEU A 220 16.60 16.03 0.61
C LEU A 220 15.11 15.80 0.87
N ASN A 221 14.79 14.62 1.38
CA ASN A 221 13.42 14.20 1.64
C ASN A 221 13.25 13.99 3.13
N SER A 222 12.23 14.59 3.72
CA SER A 222 11.85 14.33 5.11
C SER A 222 10.37 13.97 5.19
N SER A 223 10.05 13.03 6.07
CA SER A 223 8.68 12.60 6.31
C SER A 223 8.44 12.26 7.76
N TYR A 224 7.23 12.50 8.21
CA TYR A 224 6.74 12.17 9.55
C TYR A 224 5.39 11.47 9.46
N THR A 225 5.25 10.39 10.21
CA THR A 225 3.97 9.69 10.42
C THR A 225 3.69 9.66 11.92
N SER A 226 2.53 10.19 12.33
CA SER A 226 2.10 10.10 13.72
C SER A 226 1.78 8.66 14.10
N PRO A 227 1.76 8.30 15.41
CA PRO A 227 1.55 6.93 15.86
C PRO A 227 0.23 6.31 15.34
N PRO A 228 0.26 5.33 14.41
CA PRO A 228 -0.94 4.62 13.97
C PRO A 228 -1.29 3.47 14.90
N ILE A 229 -2.39 2.78 14.60
CA ILE A 229 -2.78 1.51 15.22
C ILE A 229 -2.90 0.42 14.16
N GLN A 230 -2.75 -0.84 14.60
CA GLN A 230 -3.07 -2.02 13.82
C GLN A 230 -3.73 -3.04 14.74
N GLY A 231 -5.07 -3.13 14.72
CA GLY A 231 -5.82 -3.93 15.67
C GLY A 231 -5.52 -3.55 17.12
N THR A 232 -4.96 -4.48 17.87
CA THR A 232 -4.55 -4.28 19.27
C THR A 232 -3.20 -3.56 19.40
N TYR A 233 -2.45 -3.39 18.30
CA TYR A 233 -1.11 -2.80 18.32
C TYR A 233 -1.17 -1.28 18.34
N ASP A 234 -0.33 -0.67 19.17
CA ASP A 234 0.06 0.73 19.13
C ASP A 234 1.46 0.82 18.53
N LEU A 235 1.59 1.55 17.43
CA LEU A 235 2.87 1.77 16.79
C LEU A 235 3.43 3.13 17.21
N THR A 236 4.76 3.27 17.27
CA THR A 236 5.37 4.57 17.49
C THR A 236 5.32 5.42 16.22
N HIS A 237 5.54 6.72 16.36
CA HIS A 237 5.75 7.59 15.21
C HIS A 237 6.96 7.16 14.38
N ILE A 238 6.94 7.53 13.13
CA ILE A 238 8.06 7.33 12.19
C ILE A 238 8.52 8.71 11.71
N PHE A 239 9.80 8.99 11.83
CA PHE A 239 10.43 10.16 11.24
C PHE A 239 11.60 9.72 10.37
N LYS A 240 11.58 10.06 9.08
CA LYS A 240 12.61 9.65 8.13
C LYS A 240 13.19 10.87 7.43
N VAL A 241 14.51 10.88 7.30
CA VAL A 241 15.22 11.80 6.44
C VAL A 241 16.11 10.99 5.51
N SER A 242 16.03 11.30 4.22
CA SER A 242 16.83 10.64 3.19
C SER A 242 17.44 11.70 2.27
N THR A 243 18.63 11.44 1.78
CA THR A 243 19.29 12.33 0.81
C THR A 243 19.84 11.54 -0.35
N SER A 244 19.86 12.17 -1.52
CA SER A 244 20.51 11.61 -2.70
C SER A 244 21.18 12.72 -3.50
N MET A 245 22.30 12.38 -4.15
CA MET A 245 23.01 13.25 -5.06
C MET A 245 23.13 12.56 -6.42
N LYS A 246 22.93 13.33 -7.46
CA LYS A 246 23.19 12.90 -8.85
C LYS A 246 24.14 13.89 -9.49
N TRP A 247 25.28 13.39 -9.99
CA TRP A 247 26.27 14.16 -10.70
C TRP A 247 26.53 13.54 -12.06
N THR A 248 26.30 14.33 -13.11
CA THR A 248 26.52 13.95 -14.51
C THR A 248 27.75 14.68 -15.03
N PHE A 249 28.68 13.99 -15.69
CA PHE A 249 29.95 14.55 -16.17
C PHE A 249 30.39 13.85 -17.46
N CYS A 250 31.58 14.19 -17.99
CA CYS A 250 32.07 13.67 -19.26
C CYS A 250 31.09 13.93 -20.45
N LYS A 251 30.55 15.16 -20.57
CA LYS A 251 29.55 15.53 -21.60
C LYS A 251 28.32 14.60 -21.54
N ASP A 252 27.78 14.41 -20.36
CA ASP A 252 26.60 13.59 -20.04
C ASP A 252 26.75 12.08 -20.29
N LYS A 253 27.99 11.61 -20.46
CA LYS A 253 28.26 10.18 -20.64
C LYS A 253 28.42 9.42 -19.32
N ALA A 254 28.87 10.09 -18.27
CA ALA A 254 29.06 9.50 -16.95
C ALA A 254 28.07 10.08 -15.95
N THR A 255 27.51 9.24 -15.11
CA THR A 255 26.64 9.63 -14.00
C THR A 255 27.07 8.92 -12.75
N LEU A 256 27.32 9.68 -11.67
CA LEU A 256 27.50 9.18 -10.33
C LEU A 256 26.26 9.52 -9.51
N SER A 257 25.63 8.51 -8.93
CA SER A 257 24.47 8.69 -8.06
C SER A 257 24.79 8.09 -6.69
N THR A 258 24.53 8.86 -5.64
CA THR A 258 24.60 8.38 -4.25
C THR A 258 23.24 8.53 -3.62
N GLN A 259 22.85 7.59 -2.77
CA GLN A 259 21.61 7.65 -2.01
C GLN A 259 21.85 7.14 -0.60
N LEU A 260 21.44 7.92 0.38
CA LEU A 260 21.41 7.55 1.78
C LEU A 260 19.98 7.62 2.28
N ASN A 261 19.36 6.45 2.43
CA ASN A 261 18.02 6.32 2.97
C ASN A 261 18.05 6.32 4.49
N ASP A 262 17.05 6.96 5.08
CA ASP A 262 16.81 6.98 6.52
C ASP A 262 18.09 7.20 7.35
N ILE A 263 18.64 8.40 7.22
CA ILE A 263 19.91 8.82 7.85
C ILE A 263 19.94 8.47 9.34
N PHE A 264 18.81 8.60 10.04
CA PHE A 264 18.70 8.38 11.48
C PHE A 264 18.35 6.93 11.86
N ASN A 265 18.13 6.04 10.89
CA ASN A 265 17.66 4.65 11.12
C ASN A 265 16.39 4.59 12.00
N SER A 266 15.44 5.47 11.71
CA SER A 266 14.20 5.66 12.48
C SER A 266 12.93 5.27 11.73
N GLY A 267 13.10 4.64 10.55
CA GLY A 267 12.00 4.26 9.65
C GLY A 267 11.17 3.05 10.10
N THR A 268 11.63 2.30 11.11
CA THR A 268 10.89 1.15 11.64
C THR A 268 10.16 1.54 12.92
N PRO A 269 8.82 1.45 12.98
CA PRO A 269 8.10 1.72 14.21
C PRO A 269 8.34 0.59 15.22
N LYS A 270 8.38 0.94 16.50
CA LYS A 270 8.26 -0.02 17.59
C LYS A 270 6.79 -0.37 17.77
N VAL A 271 6.51 -1.62 18.06
CA VAL A 271 5.15 -2.13 18.28
C VAL A 271 4.96 -2.42 19.75
N LYS A 272 3.90 -1.87 20.31
CA LYS A 272 3.47 -2.17 21.68
C LYS A 272 2.05 -2.69 21.65
N VAL A 273 1.80 -3.74 22.42
CA VAL A 273 0.46 -4.22 22.67
C VAL A 273 0.20 -4.06 24.17
N ASN A 274 -0.62 -3.11 24.53
CA ASN A 274 -1.10 -2.93 25.89
C ASN A 274 -2.62 -2.78 25.83
N TYR A 275 -3.30 -3.93 25.71
CA TYR A 275 -4.73 -3.95 25.46
C TYR A 275 -5.37 -5.19 26.08
N LYS A 276 -6.34 -5.01 26.99
CA LYS A 276 -7.13 -6.10 27.60
C LYS A 276 -6.26 -7.27 28.10
N GLY A 277 -5.24 -7.01 28.91
CA GLY A 277 -4.36 -8.04 29.46
C GLY A 277 -3.21 -8.48 28.55
N GLN A 278 -3.22 -8.11 27.27
CA GLN A 278 -2.07 -8.29 26.38
C GLN A 278 -0.97 -7.29 26.73
N ASN A 279 0.25 -7.74 26.90
CA ASN A 279 1.40 -6.89 27.21
C ASN A 279 2.63 -7.39 26.44
N LEU A 280 2.77 -6.92 25.18
CA LEU A 280 3.88 -7.28 24.30
C LEU A 280 4.63 -6.02 23.87
N ASN A 281 5.95 -6.10 23.88
CA ASN A 281 6.81 -5.12 23.24
C ASN A 281 7.61 -5.84 22.15
N MET A 282 7.33 -5.51 20.89
CA MET A 282 8.04 -6.08 19.76
C MET A 282 8.96 -5.01 19.16
N ASN A 283 10.23 -5.30 19.15
CA ASN A 283 11.25 -4.46 18.52
C ASN A 283 11.73 -5.20 17.27
N THR A 284 11.12 -4.87 16.13
CA THR A 284 11.55 -5.41 14.84
C THR A 284 12.80 -4.65 14.42
N GLY A 285 13.96 -5.26 14.63
CA GLY A 285 15.26 -4.65 14.38
C GLY A 285 15.63 -4.55 12.88
N TYR A 286 14.71 -4.09 12.03
CA TYR A 286 15.05 -3.84 10.63
C TYR A 286 15.91 -2.59 10.49
N TYR A 287 17.06 -2.75 9.86
CA TYR A 287 17.88 -1.62 9.46
C TYR A 287 17.26 -0.95 8.22
N THR A 288 16.77 0.26 8.39
CA THR A 288 16.19 1.07 7.30
C THR A 288 17.19 2.01 6.69
N ARG A 289 18.34 2.19 7.35
CA ARG A 289 19.47 2.95 6.81
C ARG A 289 20.19 2.15 5.74
N LEU A 290 20.17 2.69 4.53
CA LEU A 290 20.80 2.05 3.37
C LEU A 290 21.57 3.10 2.57
N PHE A 291 22.84 2.80 2.29
CA PHE A 291 23.65 3.59 1.38
C PHE A 291 23.82 2.87 0.07
N ASN A 292 23.50 3.56 -1.02
CA ASN A 292 23.72 3.09 -2.38
C ASN A 292 24.64 4.05 -3.12
N LEU A 293 25.61 3.47 -3.86
CA LEU A 293 26.47 4.19 -4.78
C LEU A 293 26.37 3.53 -6.15
N THR A 294 26.01 4.32 -7.15
CA THR A 294 25.86 3.82 -8.53
C THR A 294 26.68 4.68 -9.46
N PHE A 295 27.54 4.04 -10.25
CA PHE A 295 28.24 4.67 -11.35
C PHE A 295 27.75 4.09 -12.66
N SER A 296 27.37 4.96 -13.58
CA SER A 296 26.91 4.60 -14.91
C SER A 296 27.72 5.33 -15.95
N TYR A 297 28.21 4.62 -16.95
CA TYR A 297 28.92 5.21 -18.09
C TYR A 297 28.34 4.71 -19.42
N ARG A 298 27.99 5.65 -20.30
CA ARG A 298 27.44 5.35 -21.63
C ARG A 298 28.56 5.25 -22.64
N PHE A 299 28.87 4.02 -23.05
CA PHE A 299 29.84 3.73 -24.11
C PHE A 299 29.16 3.86 -25.47
N GLY A 300 29.81 4.57 -26.40
CA GLY A 300 29.45 4.59 -27.82
C GLY A 300 28.15 5.33 -28.16
N GLY A 301 28.02 5.66 -29.42
CA GLY A 301 26.78 6.16 -30.03
C GLY A 301 26.04 5.02 -30.75
N TYR A 302 25.66 3.96 -30.04
CA TYR A 302 24.81 2.94 -30.65
C TYR A 302 23.44 3.58 -30.94
N LYS A 303 23.21 3.84 -32.23
CA LYS A 303 21.84 4.08 -32.70
C LYS A 303 21.20 2.70 -32.79
N GLU A 304 20.19 2.48 -31.98
CA GLU A 304 19.34 1.31 -32.06
C GLU A 304 18.90 1.17 -33.52
N LYS A 305 19.36 0.12 -34.21
CA LYS A 305 18.82 -0.20 -35.53
C LYS A 305 17.38 -0.62 -35.29
N GLU A 306 16.44 0.07 -35.91
CA GLU A 306 15.07 -0.41 -35.99
C GLU A 306 15.09 -1.85 -36.45
N HIS A 307 14.83 -2.77 -35.57
CA HIS A 307 14.54 -4.14 -35.95
C HIS A 307 13.18 -4.10 -36.64
N LYS A 308 13.20 -4.19 -37.96
CA LYS A 308 11.97 -4.53 -38.69
C LYS A 308 11.45 -5.81 -38.08
N GLY A 309 10.26 -5.71 -37.44
CA GLY A 309 9.58 -6.87 -36.92
C GLY A 309 9.52 -7.95 -37.99
N VAL A 310 9.82 -9.17 -37.63
CA VAL A 310 9.64 -10.32 -38.54
C VAL A 310 8.17 -10.34 -38.93
N ASP A 311 7.89 -10.31 -40.22
CA ASP A 311 6.54 -10.42 -40.75
C ASP A 311 5.99 -11.81 -40.39
N THR A 312 5.14 -11.86 -39.37
CA THR A 312 4.48 -13.07 -38.89
C THR A 312 3.11 -13.27 -39.54
N SER A 313 2.71 -12.44 -40.52
CA SER A 313 1.39 -12.52 -41.15
C SER A 313 1.05 -13.87 -41.81
N ARG A 314 2.06 -14.69 -42.09
CA ARG A 314 1.90 -16.04 -42.64
C ARG A 314 1.73 -17.15 -41.58
N PHE A 315 1.91 -16.86 -40.30
CA PHE A 315 1.78 -17.84 -39.22
C PHE A 315 0.46 -17.67 -38.48
N GLY A 316 -0.65 -17.73 -39.17
CA GLY A 316 -2.00 -17.53 -38.68
C GLY A 316 -2.14 -17.55 -37.17
N HIS A 317 -2.77 -16.52 -36.60
CA HIS A 317 -3.23 -16.48 -35.22
C HIS A 317 -4.66 -17.02 -35.12
#